data_877aa23a909ec593fbd7f66027358110
#
_entry.id   877aa23a909ec593fbd7f66027358110
#
_cell.length_a   1.000
_cell.length_b   1.000
_cell.length_c   1.000
_cell.angle_alpha   90.00
_cell.angle_beta   90.00
_cell.angle_gamma   90.00
#
_symmetry.space_group_name_H-M   'P 1'
#
loop_
_entity.id
_entity.type
_entity.pdbx_description
1 polymer ?
#
loop_
_entity_poly.entity_id
_entity_poly.type
_entity_poly.pdbx_seq_one_letter_code
_entity_poly.pdbx_strand_id
1 'polypeptide(L)'
;MSNKRMKVLQVGKFYPPHMGGIETHMQVLCRELQDAVDVEVLVANDTSRDEESWEGRVKITRVGTRFSISSAPVCPSLPTKIRRAKAEIVHLHLPNPPAILALLASRYRGLVVATYHSDIVRQEKMAKLFDPILHAFLKRCAVIVVTSQRYRDSSRALARYVNKCKVIPYGIPLEQFRRRDKGAVARVKAQYGRRLIITTGRLIYYKGFEYLIQAMSNIDGHLLIAGDGSLRGELETQARALSLQDKVTFLGEIHNDDIAPYYHAADVFALASIARSEAFGIVQLEAMGCGKPVVNTNLDSGVPWVSQDGVTGITVPPKDPIALAEAITRLLDDEALRSKYGKAARSRVEQEFNQDLMIARLLETYHEILRVPVSEQRLSLTEPLSDAKRSTPEVSAPRSI
;
A
#
# COMPACT_ATOMS: atom_id res chain seq x y z
N MET A 1 -15.25 34.28 15.92
CA MET A 1 -15.90 32.98 15.73
C MET A 1 -14.80 31.94 15.87
N SER A 2 -14.87 31.04 16.84
CA SER A 2 -13.91 29.96 17.01
C SER A 2 -13.99 29.08 15.77
N ASN A 3 -12.89 29.04 14.99
CA ASN A 3 -12.78 28.20 13.80
C ASN A 3 -12.67 26.74 14.30
N LYS A 4 -13.83 26.09 14.55
CA LYS A 4 -13.91 24.71 15.03
C LYS A 4 -13.28 23.82 13.97
N ARG A 5 -12.13 23.20 14.30
CA ARG A 5 -11.47 22.24 13.41
C ARG A 5 -12.37 21.04 13.16
N MET A 6 -12.35 20.53 11.93
CA MET A 6 -13.00 19.29 11.55
C MET A 6 -12.44 18.15 12.40
N LYS A 7 -13.31 17.33 12.99
CA LYS A 7 -12.91 16.16 13.76
C LYS A 7 -12.98 14.89 12.93
N VAL A 8 -11.84 14.20 12.77
CA VAL A 8 -11.70 12.97 12.00
C VAL A 8 -11.28 11.83 12.92
N LEU A 9 -12.05 10.74 12.91
CA LEU A 9 -11.72 9.50 13.61
C LEU A 9 -11.13 8.50 12.61
N GLN A 10 -9.84 8.20 12.74
CA GLN A 10 -9.17 7.15 11.99
C GLN A 10 -9.37 5.79 12.70
N VAL A 11 -9.84 4.80 11.98
CA VAL A 11 -10.07 3.44 12.53
C VAL A 11 -9.24 2.43 11.74
N GLY A 12 -8.23 1.89 12.39
CA GLY A 12 -7.33 0.87 11.84
C GLY A 12 -7.42 -0.47 12.57
N LYS A 13 -6.66 -1.45 12.09
CA LYS A 13 -6.51 -2.72 12.79
C LYS A 13 -5.54 -2.57 13.95
N PHE A 14 -4.35 -2.08 13.68
CA PHE A 14 -3.29 -1.78 14.63
C PHE A 14 -2.66 -0.41 14.33
N TYR A 15 -1.77 0.03 15.21
CA TYR A 15 -0.96 1.24 15.09
C TYR A 15 0.44 0.96 15.64
N PRO A 16 1.49 1.68 15.27
CA PRO A 16 2.80 1.45 15.86
C PRO A 16 2.76 1.34 17.41
N PRO A 17 3.55 0.41 18.01
CA PRO A 17 4.73 -0.25 17.44
C PRO A 17 4.47 -1.47 16.54
N HIS A 18 3.20 -1.84 16.26
CA HIS A 18 2.93 -2.84 15.24
C HIS A 18 3.44 -2.40 13.87
N MET A 19 4.28 -3.19 13.25
CA MET A 19 4.90 -2.89 11.96
C MET A 19 4.12 -3.49 10.79
N GLY A 20 3.79 -2.65 9.82
CA GLY A 20 3.12 -3.05 8.58
C GLY A 20 2.83 -1.84 7.70
N GLY A 21 2.62 -2.07 6.40
CA GLY A 21 2.40 -0.98 5.44
C GLY A 21 1.17 -0.12 5.74
N ILE A 22 0.09 -0.73 6.26
CA ILE A 22 -1.14 -0.01 6.63
C ILE A 22 -0.92 0.80 7.91
N GLU A 23 -0.28 0.20 8.91
CA GLU A 23 0.02 0.82 10.20
C GLU A 23 0.94 2.03 10.03
N THR A 24 2.03 1.87 9.28
CA THR A 24 2.95 2.96 8.95
C THR A 24 2.27 4.06 8.16
N HIS A 25 1.47 3.71 7.14
CA HIS A 25 0.70 4.70 6.38
C HIS A 25 -0.27 5.48 7.27
N MET A 26 -0.98 4.80 8.17
CA MET A 26 -1.93 5.46 9.07
C MET A 26 -1.23 6.40 10.05
N GLN A 27 -0.04 6.02 10.55
CA GLN A 27 0.77 6.89 11.41
C GLN A 27 1.21 8.15 10.67
N VAL A 28 1.80 7.99 9.49
CA VAL A 28 2.20 9.12 8.63
C VAL A 28 0.99 10.03 8.36
N LEU A 29 -0.13 9.45 7.97
CA LEU A 29 -1.37 10.17 7.70
C LEU A 29 -1.83 10.98 8.91
N CYS A 30 -1.89 10.38 10.09
CA CYS A 30 -2.35 11.04 11.33
C CYS A 30 -1.42 12.16 11.73
N ARG A 31 -0.10 11.94 11.64
CA ARG A 31 0.91 12.95 11.98
C ARG A 31 0.82 14.18 11.07
N GLU A 32 0.62 13.99 9.79
CA GLU A 32 0.52 15.11 8.84
C GLU A 32 -0.83 15.83 8.92
N LEU A 33 -1.92 15.11 9.20
CA LEU A 33 -3.25 15.70 9.30
C LEU A 33 -3.47 16.53 10.57
N GLN A 34 -2.73 16.28 11.66
CA GLN A 34 -2.98 16.91 12.96
C GLN A 34 -2.88 18.45 12.96
N ASP A 35 -2.22 19.02 11.96
CA ASP A 35 -2.11 20.48 11.84
C ASP A 35 -3.36 21.11 11.20
N ALA A 36 -4.07 20.37 10.37
CA ALA A 36 -5.26 20.81 9.65
C ALA A 36 -6.58 20.42 10.32
N VAL A 37 -6.63 19.24 10.96
CA VAL A 37 -7.86 18.66 11.55
C VAL A 37 -7.59 18.07 12.93
N ASP A 38 -8.65 17.90 13.74
CA ASP A 38 -8.57 17.18 15.02
C ASP A 38 -8.62 15.68 14.75
N VAL A 39 -7.49 14.98 14.90
CA VAL A 39 -7.35 13.55 14.61
C VAL A 39 -7.43 12.75 15.90
N GLU A 40 -8.34 11.76 15.89
CA GLU A 40 -8.36 10.66 16.87
C GLU A 40 -8.15 9.32 16.16
N VAL A 41 -7.49 8.37 16.84
CA VAL A 41 -7.23 7.03 16.33
C VAL A 41 -7.87 5.99 17.24
N LEU A 42 -8.59 5.04 16.64
CA LEU A 42 -9.07 3.82 17.30
C LEU A 42 -8.47 2.60 16.61
N VAL A 43 -7.75 1.78 17.38
CA VAL A 43 -7.13 0.52 16.93
C VAL A 43 -7.27 -0.55 17.99
N ALA A 44 -7.02 -1.80 17.64
CA ALA A 44 -7.01 -2.88 18.62
C ALA A 44 -5.76 -2.82 19.49
N ASN A 45 -5.92 -3.21 20.77
CA ASN A 45 -4.82 -3.48 21.69
C ASN A 45 -4.44 -4.97 21.65
N ASP A 46 -3.22 -5.32 22.02
CA ASP A 46 -2.78 -6.71 22.24
C ASP A 46 -3.35 -7.29 23.54
N THR A 47 -3.71 -6.42 24.47
CA THR A 47 -4.29 -6.79 25.76
C THR A 47 -5.81 -6.64 25.77
N SER A 48 -6.48 -7.16 26.80
CA SER A 48 -7.93 -6.99 27.02
C SER A 48 -8.31 -5.62 27.60
N ARG A 49 -7.34 -4.75 27.86
CA ARG A 49 -7.55 -3.42 28.46
C ARG A 49 -7.45 -2.34 27.41
N ASP A 50 -8.21 -1.28 27.62
CA ASP A 50 -8.06 -0.05 26.83
C ASP A 50 -6.83 0.71 27.29
N GLU A 51 -6.09 1.29 26.34
CA GLU A 51 -4.96 2.17 26.60
C GLU A 51 -5.09 3.44 25.77
N GLU A 52 -4.73 4.58 26.36
CA GLU A 52 -4.70 5.85 25.67
C GLU A 52 -3.28 6.42 25.66
N SER A 53 -2.87 6.93 24.53
CA SER A 53 -1.59 7.60 24.34
C SER A 53 -1.74 8.78 23.38
N TRP A 54 -0.70 9.61 23.27
CA TRP A 54 -0.67 10.77 22.39
C TRP A 54 0.60 10.75 21.55
N GLU A 55 0.46 11.06 20.27
CA GLU A 55 1.57 11.36 19.37
C GLU A 55 1.36 12.76 18.81
N GLY A 56 2.12 13.73 19.32
CA GLY A 56 1.82 15.15 19.08
C GLY A 56 0.42 15.52 19.59
N ARG A 57 -0.47 15.95 18.67
CA ARG A 57 -1.88 16.26 18.97
C ARG A 57 -2.84 15.11 18.66
N VAL A 58 -2.35 13.99 18.14
CA VAL A 58 -3.15 12.83 17.81
C VAL A 58 -3.43 12.01 19.06
N LYS A 59 -4.70 11.87 19.42
CA LYS A 59 -5.13 10.96 20.48
C LYS A 59 -5.26 9.54 19.93
N ILE A 60 -4.52 8.59 20.51
CA ILE A 60 -4.53 7.18 20.11
C ILE A 60 -5.19 6.39 21.23
N THR A 61 -6.28 5.70 20.91
CA THR A 61 -6.95 4.76 21.81
C THR A 61 -6.77 3.35 21.28
N ARG A 62 -6.01 2.53 21.99
CA ARG A 62 -5.89 1.09 21.77
C ARG A 62 -6.99 0.40 22.55
N VAL A 63 -7.93 -0.18 21.82
CA VAL A 63 -9.16 -0.78 22.37
C VAL A 63 -8.90 -2.22 22.75
N GLY A 64 -9.24 -2.61 23.98
CA GLY A 64 -9.01 -3.95 24.51
C GLY A 64 -9.59 -5.06 23.63
N THR A 65 -8.73 -6.02 23.26
CA THR A 65 -9.08 -7.21 22.47
C THR A 65 -9.53 -8.32 23.37
N ARG A 66 -10.73 -8.87 23.14
CA ARG A 66 -11.25 -9.99 23.93
C ARG A 66 -10.73 -11.33 23.41
N PHE A 67 -10.69 -11.49 22.11
CA PHE A 67 -10.16 -12.66 21.39
C PHE A 67 -9.89 -12.26 19.91
N SER A 68 -9.23 -13.15 19.16
CA SER A 68 -8.97 -12.94 17.74
C SER A 68 -9.55 -14.08 16.90
N ILE A 69 -10.13 -13.76 15.74
CA ILE A 69 -10.61 -14.72 14.75
C ILE A 69 -9.75 -14.55 13.50
N SER A 70 -9.02 -15.59 13.09
CA SER A 70 -8.16 -15.54 11.90
C SER A 70 -7.23 -14.31 11.87
N SER A 71 -6.59 -14.01 13.00
CA SER A 71 -5.74 -12.83 13.20
C SER A 71 -6.48 -11.47 13.16
N ALA A 72 -7.80 -11.45 13.18
CA ALA A 72 -8.60 -10.24 13.31
C ALA A 72 -9.04 -10.05 14.76
N PRO A 73 -8.57 -9.00 15.47
CA PRO A 73 -8.90 -8.75 16.86
C PRO A 73 -10.36 -8.32 17.01
N VAL A 74 -11.07 -8.90 18.00
CA VAL A 74 -12.44 -8.53 18.32
C VAL A 74 -12.45 -7.68 19.59
N CYS A 75 -12.89 -6.42 19.43
CA CYS A 75 -12.94 -5.40 20.47
C CYS A 75 -14.40 -5.03 20.76
N PRO A 76 -15.07 -5.63 21.77
CA PRO A 76 -16.51 -5.43 22.00
C PRO A 76 -16.92 -3.97 22.30
N SER A 77 -16.03 -3.16 22.85
CA SER A 77 -16.30 -1.76 23.16
C SER A 77 -16.14 -0.81 21.94
N LEU A 78 -15.58 -1.29 20.83
CA LEU A 78 -15.30 -0.48 19.63
C LEU A 78 -16.53 0.25 19.07
N PRO A 79 -17.74 -0.39 18.94
CA PRO A 79 -18.94 0.30 18.47
C PRO A 79 -19.31 1.52 19.35
N THR A 80 -19.22 1.35 20.67
CA THR A 80 -19.51 2.42 21.63
C THR A 80 -18.48 3.56 21.53
N LYS A 81 -17.20 3.23 21.36
CA LYS A 81 -16.14 4.22 21.19
C LYS A 81 -16.30 5.01 19.89
N ILE A 82 -16.60 4.36 18.77
CA ILE A 82 -16.92 5.05 17.49
C ILE A 82 -18.04 6.04 17.67
N ARG A 83 -19.15 5.63 18.33
CA ARG A 83 -20.28 6.52 18.57
C ARG A 83 -19.94 7.70 19.50
N ARG A 84 -19.14 7.46 20.52
CA ARG A 84 -18.77 8.49 21.52
C ARG A 84 -17.74 9.50 21.02
N ALA A 85 -16.96 9.16 20.01
CA ALA A 85 -15.95 10.04 19.44
C ALA A 85 -16.52 11.36 18.89
N LYS A 86 -17.83 11.40 18.54
CA LYS A 86 -18.53 12.58 17.99
C LYS A 86 -17.74 13.20 16.81
N ALA A 87 -17.06 12.38 16.02
CA ALA A 87 -16.33 12.82 14.85
C ALA A 87 -17.31 13.20 13.73
N GLU A 88 -16.95 14.14 12.89
CA GLU A 88 -17.70 14.52 11.69
C GLU A 88 -17.47 13.47 10.58
N ILE A 89 -16.25 12.93 10.53
CA ILE A 89 -15.85 11.88 9.60
C ILE A 89 -15.26 10.70 10.38
N VAL A 90 -15.73 9.49 10.05
CA VAL A 90 -15.08 8.23 10.46
C VAL A 90 -14.42 7.64 9.23
N HIS A 91 -13.10 7.48 9.29
CA HIS A 91 -12.29 6.96 8.20
C HIS A 91 -11.73 5.59 8.58
N LEU A 92 -12.19 4.52 7.89
CA LEU A 92 -11.74 3.14 8.11
C LEU A 92 -10.64 2.74 7.12
N HIS A 93 -9.63 2.05 7.64
CA HIS A 93 -8.57 1.43 6.84
C HIS A 93 -8.86 -0.06 6.65
N LEU A 94 -9.03 -0.48 5.38
CA LEU A 94 -9.43 -1.85 5.01
C LEU A 94 -8.26 -2.65 4.39
N PRO A 95 -8.21 -3.98 4.61
CA PRO A 95 -9.25 -4.83 5.19
C PRO A 95 -9.26 -4.81 6.72
N ASN A 96 -10.43 -4.62 7.31
CA ASN A 96 -10.65 -4.70 8.74
C ASN A 96 -12.09 -5.13 9.06
N PRO A 97 -12.43 -6.42 8.91
CA PRO A 97 -13.79 -6.92 9.13
C PRO A 97 -14.39 -6.57 10.50
N PRO A 98 -13.67 -6.69 11.64
CA PRO A 98 -14.22 -6.29 12.94
C PRO A 98 -14.59 -4.81 13.02
N ALA A 99 -13.78 -3.91 12.43
CA ALA A 99 -14.09 -2.48 12.43
C ALA A 99 -15.32 -2.15 11.56
N ILE A 100 -15.51 -2.85 10.44
CA ILE A 100 -16.71 -2.74 9.61
C ILE A 100 -17.95 -3.09 10.44
N LEU A 101 -17.95 -4.26 11.11
CA LEU A 101 -19.05 -4.68 11.98
C LEU A 101 -19.29 -3.69 13.11
N ALA A 102 -18.22 -3.21 13.74
CA ALA A 102 -18.29 -2.22 14.82
C ALA A 102 -18.91 -0.90 14.34
N LEU A 103 -18.54 -0.41 13.17
CA LEU A 103 -19.13 0.81 12.61
C LEU A 103 -20.64 0.61 12.33
N LEU A 104 -21.02 -0.48 11.68
CA LEU A 104 -22.44 -0.76 11.39
C LEU A 104 -23.25 -0.89 12.68
N ALA A 105 -22.72 -1.55 13.70
CA ALA A 105 -23.37 -1.71 15.01
C ALA A 105 -23.39 -0.39 15.82
N SER A 106 -22.46 0.52 15.61
CA SER A 106 -22.33 1.79 16.36
C SER A 106 -23.50 2.73 16.14
N ARG A 107 -24.28 2.55 15.06
CA ARG A 107 -25.33 3.48 14.59
C ARG A 107 -24.78 4.91 14.36
N TYR A 108 -23.51 5.02 14.02
CA TYR A 108 -22.91 6.31 13.66
C TYR A 108 -23.62 6.91 12.45
N ARG A 109 -23.99 8.20 12.53
CA ARG A 109 -24.79 8.89 11.50
C ARG A 109 -23.99 9.89 10.66
N GLY A 110 -22.73 10.18 11.03
CA GLY A 110 -21.84 11.09 10.30
C GLY A 110 -21.30 10.49 9.01
N LEU A 111 -20.36 11.17 8.39
CA LEU A 111 -19.75 10.76 7.13
C LEU A 111 -18.77 9.60 7.33
N VAL A 112 -18.78 8.67 6.40
CA VAL A 112 -17.86 7.52 6.41
C VAL A 112 -16.98 7.56 5.17
N VAL A 113 -15.68 7.51 5.39
CA VAL A 113 -14.66 7.33 4.36
C VAL A 113 -14.00 5.97 4.59
N ALA A 114 -13.64 5.28 3.53
CA ALA A 114 -12.83 4.07 3.61
C ALA A 114 -11.58 4.23 2.77
N THR A 115 -10.40 3.90 3.30
CA THR A 115 -9.24 3.60 2.46
C THR A 115 -9.18 2.10 2.21
N TYR A 116 -9.32 1.72 0.95
CA TYR A 116 -9.30 0.33 0.51
C TYR A 116 -7.89 -0.05 0.08
N HIS A 117 -7.08 -0.55 1.02
CA HIS A 117 -5.68 -0.88 0.77
C HIS A 117 -5.50 -2.16 -0.04
N SER A 118 -6.32 -3.19 0.22
CA SER A 118 -6.29 -4.46 -0.51
C SER A 118 -7.57 -5.27 -0.31
N ASP A 119 -7.80 -6.22 -1.23
CA ASP A 119 -8.81 -7.27 -1.06
C ASP A 119 -8.38 -8.27 0.02
N ILE A 120 -9.33 -9.03 0.57
CA ILE A 120 -9.05 -10.18 1.44
C ILE A 120 -8.73 -11.37 0.53
N VAL A 121 -7.44 -11.63 0.27
CA VAL A 121 -7.00 -12.64 -0.71
C VAL A 121 -6.86 -14.04 -0.10
N ARG A 122 -6.30 -14.14 1.11
CA ARG A 122 -5.90 -15.44 1.69
C ARG A 122 -7.07 -16.29 2.24
N GLN A 123 -8.21 -15.68 2.52
CA GLN A 123 -9.35 -16.32 3.21
C GLN A 123 -10.59 -16.28 2.33
N GLU A 124 -10.51 -16.78 1.08
CA GLU A 124 -11.58 -16.65 0.07
C GLU A 124 -12.96 -17.16 0.53
N LYS A 125 -13.01 -18.28 1.25
CA LYS A 125 -14.29 -18.83 1.75
C LYS A 125 -14.94 -17.89 2.79
N MET A 126 -14.14 -17.36 3.72
CA MET A 126 -14.62 -16.40 4.72
C MET A 126 -14.94 -15.04 4.08
N ALA A 127 -14.13 -14.61 3.09
CA ALA A 127 -14.40 -13.40 2.34
C ALA A 127 -15.77 -13.45 1.67
N LYS A 128 -16.12 -14.54 0.97
CA LYS A 128 -17.45 -14.73 0.36
C LYS A 128 -18.59 -14.65 1.37
N LEU A 129 -18.43 -15.20 2.56
CA LEU A 129 -19.43 -15.10 3.63
C LEU A 129 -19.55 -13.66 4.16
N PHE A 130 -18.47 -12.90 4.14
CA PHE A 130 -18.41 -11.51 4.59
C PHE A 130 -18.86 -10.50 3.52
N ASP A 131 -18.91 -10.89 2.25
CA ASP A 131 -19.26 -10.01 1.12
C ASP A 131 -20.54 -9.18 1.33
N PRO A 132 -21.67 -9.73 1.81
CA PRO A 132 -22.87 -8.91 2.03
C PRO A 132 -22.65 -7.77 3.03
N ILE A 133 -21.85 -8.04 4.07
CA ILE A 133 -21.53 -7.05 5.11
C ILE A 133 -20.56 -5.99 4.56
N LEU A 134 -19.56 -6.41 3.79
CA LEU A 134 -18.65 -5.52 3.10
C LEU A 134 -19.43 -4.60 2.14
N HIS A 135 -20.33 -5.15 1.35
CA HIS A 135 -21.16 -4.36 0.44
C HIS A 135 -22.10 -3.38 1.17
N ALA A 136 -22.72 -3.79 2.29
CA ALA A 136 -23.51 -2.88 3.13
C ALA A 136 -22.65 -1.70 3.65
N PHE A 137 -21.42 -1.99 4.05
CA PHE A 137 -20.47 -0.97 4.48
C PHE A 137 -20.03 -0.05 3.32
N LEU A 138 -19.59 -0.59 2.18
CA LEU A 138 -19.17 0.20 1.02
C LEU A 138 -20.31 1.08 0.48
N LYS A 139 -21.55 0.58 0.52
CA LYS A 139 -22.74 1.39 0.22
C LYS A 139 -22.87 2.58 1.18
N ARG A 140 -22.52 2.41 2.45
CA ARG A 140 -22.60 3.45 3.49
C ARG A 140 -21.49 4.51 3.35
N CYS A 141 -20.36 4.20 2.70
CA CYS A 141 -19.28 5.15 2.50
C CYS A 141 -19.71 6.32 1.61
N ALA A 142 -19.33 7.54 2.00
CA ALA A 142 -19.42 8.72 1.15
C ALA A 142 -18.37 8.68 0.04
N VAL A 143 -17.15 8.28 0.39
CA VAL A 143 -16.01 8.12 -0.53
C VAL A 143 -15.23 6.86 -0.14
N ILE A 144 -14.70 6.18 -1.15
CA ILE A 144 -13.79 5.05 -1.04
C ILE A 144 -12.46 5.49 -1.66
N VAL A 145 -11.46 5.73 -0.83
CA VAL A 145 -10.10 6.03 -1.27
C VAL A 145 -9.43 4.74 -1.71
N VAL A 146 -8.83 4.76 -2.91
CA VAL A 146 -8.04 3.66 -3.48
C VAL A 146 -6.68 4.18 -3.89
N THR A 147 -5.66 3.34 -3.82
CA THR A 147 -4.28 3.77 -4.03
C THR A 147 -3.86 3.84 -5.49
N SER A 148 -4.56 3.14 -6.38
CA SER A 148 -4.31 3.19 -7.82
C SER A 148 -5.58 2.92 -8.63
N GLN A 149 -5.62 3.47 -9.83
CA GLN A 149 -6.70 3.22 -10.79
C GLN A 149 -6.75 1.74 -11.17
N ARG A 150 -5.59 1.12 -11.45
CA ARG A 150 -5.52 -0.31 -11.81
C ARG A 150 -6.07 -1.21 -10.70
N TYR A 151 -5.78 -0.91 -9.42
CA TYR A 151 -6.34 -1.67 -8.31
C TYR A 151 -7.86 -1.53 -8.21
N ARG A 152 -8.37 -0.30 -8.36
CA ARG A 152 -9.82 -0.03 -8.39
C ARG A 152 -10.52 -0.87 -9.45
N ASP A 153 -9.99 -0.83 -10.69
CA ASP A 153 -10.63 -1.43 -11.85
C ASP A 153 -10.57 -2.98 -11.83
N SER A 154 -9.54 -3.54 -11.17
CA SER A 154 -9.37 -4.99 -11.02
C SER A 154 -10.05 -5.58 -9.76
N SER A 155 -10.54 -4.76 -8.82
CA SER A 155 -11.20 -5.26 -7.61
C SER A 155 -12.67 -5.57 -7.83
N ARG A 156 -13.05 -6.84 -7.69
CA ARG A 156 -14.44 -7.29 -7.81
C ARG A 156 -15.35 -6.64 -6.77
N ALA A 157 -14.84 -6.42 -5.55
CA ALA A 157 -15.61 -5.78 -4.47
C ALA A 157 -15.94 -4.32 -4.78
N LEU A 158 -15.06 -3.62 -5.51
CA LEU A 158 -15.22 -2.21 -5.85
C LEU A 158 -16.00 -1.96 -7.14
N ALA A 159 -16.21 -2.97 -7.98
CA ALA A 159 -16.84 -2.84 -9.30
C ALA A 159 -18.20 -2.10 -9.28
N ARG A 160 -18.99 -2.27 -8.19
CA ARG A 160 -20.29 -1.61 -8.01
C ARG A 160 -20.18 -0.19 -7.43
N TYR A 161 -18.98 0.25 -7.03
CA TYR A 161 -18.77 1.50 -6.30
C TYR A 161 -17.71 2.39 -6.97
N VAL A 162 -17.41 2.16 -8.25
CA VAL A 162 -16.39 2.92 -9.00
C VAL A 162 -16.64 4.43 -8.94
N ASN A 163 -17.89 4.85 -8.99
CA ASN A 163 -18.32 6.25 -8.88
C ASN A 163 -18.08 6.88 -7.49
N LYS A 164 -17.89 6.06 -6.45
CA LYS A 164 -17.49 6.50 -5.10
C LYS A 164 -15.98 6.41 -4.86
N CYS A 165 -15.25 5.78 -5.78
CA CYS A 165 -13.82 5.61 -5.64
C CYS A 165 -13.07 6.88 -6.06
N LYS A 166 -12.24 7.40 -5.14
CA LYS A 166 -11.29 8.49 -5.43
C LYS A 166 -9.88 7.92 -5.34
N VAL A 167 -9.10 8.10 -6.41
CA VAL A 167 -7.71 7.61 -6.44
C VAL A 167 -6.83 8.62 -5.72
N ILE A 168 -6.28 8.21 -4.59
CA ILE A 168 -5.29 8.95 -3.81
C ILE A 168 -4.12 8.01 -3.56
N PRO A 169 -3.05 8.10 -4.38
CA PRO A 169 -1.88 7.25 -4.23
C PRO A 169 -1.18 7.47 -2.88
N TYR A 170 -0.46 6.46 -2.43
CA TYR A 170 0.49 6.68 -1.33
C TYR A 170 1.56 7.69 -1.74
N GLY A 171 1.97 8.49 -0.76
CA GLY A 171 3.10 9.39 -0.87
C GLY A 171 4.20 9.01 0.12
N ILE A 172 5.43 9.37 -0.23
CA ILE A 172 6.60 9.23 0.63
C ILE A 172 7.21 10.59 0.97
N PRO A 173 7.94 10.72 2.10
CA PRO A 173 8.69 11.92 2.43
C PRO A 173 9.88 12.07 1.48
N LEU A 174 9.75 12.91 0.45
CA LEU A 174 10.73 13.03 -0.64
C LEU A 174 12.12 13.39 -0.16
N GLU A 175 12.26 14.29 0.80
CA GLU A 175 13.56 14.78 1.26
C GLU A 175 14.43 13.66 1.83
N GLN A 176 13.85 12.68 2.51
CA GLN A 176 14.54 11.52 3.03
C GLN A 176 15.24 10.71 1.92
N PHE A 177 14.58 10.55 0.77
CA PHE A 177 15.08 9.72 -0.34
C PHE A 177 15.84 10.54 -1.39
N ARG A 178 15.69 11.86 -1.41
CA ARG A 178 16.50 12.74 -2.29
C ARG A 178 17.89 13.00 -1.71
N ARG A 179 18.00 13.09 -0.39
CA ARG A 179 19.27 13.40 0.29
C ARG A 179 20.20 12.21 0.18
N ARG A 180 21.33 12.43 -0.53
CA ARG A 180 22.36 11.43 -0.70
C ARG A 180 23.51 11.66 0.29
N ASP A 181 23.62 10.83 1.31
CA ASP A 181 24.81 10.74 2.14
C ASP A 181 25.93 10.02 1.38
N LYS A 182 26.89 10.79 0.82
CA LYS A 182 27.99 10.24 0.04
C LYS A 182 28.87 9.28 0.84
N GLY A 183 29.09 9.56 2.14
CA GLY A 183 29.90 8.72 3.01
C GLY A 183 29.23 7.37 3.31
N ALA A 184 27.94 7.39 3.66
CA ALA A 184 27.20 6.16 3.89
C ALA A 184 27.07 5.31 2.60
N VAL A 185 26.81 5.92 1.46
CA VAL A 185 26.78 5.23 0.15
C VAL A 185 28.13 4.61 -0.19
N ALA A 186 29.23 5.31 0.08
CA ALA A 186 30.58 4.78 -0.15
C ALA A 186 30.88 3.57 0.73
N ARG A 187 30.46 3.58 2.00
CA ARG A 187 30.60 2.41 2.90
C ARG A 187 29.83 1.19 2.38
N VAL A 188 28.57 1.37 1.96
CA VAL A 188 27.79 0.27 1.38
C VAL A 188 28.47 -0.30 0.14
N LYS A 189 28.94 0.56 -0.77
CA LYS A 189 29.67 0.11 -1.97
C LYS A 189 31.01 -0.55 -1.68
N ALA A 190 31.74 -0.10 -0.66
CA ALA A 190 32.98 -0.73 -0.23
C ALA A 190 32.75 -2.14 0.34
N GLN A 191 31.62 -2.33 1.04
CA GLN A 191 31.29 -3.60 1.68
C GLN A 191 30.74 -4.64 0.69
N TYR A 192 29.87 -4.22 -0.26
CA TYR A 192 29.11 -5.14 -1.11
C TYR A 192 29.52 -5.07 -2.59
N GLY A 193 30.43 -4.19 -2.95
CA GLY A 193 30.94 -4.07 -4.31
C GLY A 193 30.09 -3.22 -5.24
N ARG A 194 30.17 -3.55 -6.54
CA ARG A 194 29.45 -2.91 -7.64
C ARG A 194 28.35 -3.84 -8.15
N ARG A 195 27.50 -3.35 -9.04
CA ARG A 195 26.36 -4.10 -9.63
C ARG A 195 25.39 -4.58 -8.55
N LEU A 196 24.97 -3.62 -7.72
CA LEU A 196 24.12 -3.90 -6.57
C LEU A 196 22.64 -3.89 -6.95
N ILE A 197 21.94 -4.95 -6.56
CA ILE A 197 20.50 -5.06 -6.61
C ILE A 197 19.99 -4.95 -5.16
N ILE A 198 18.93 -4.20 -4.94
CA ILE A 198 18.27 -4.15 -3.63
C ILE A 198 16.81 -4.55 -3.74
N THR A 199 16.33 -5.26 -2.74
CA THR A 199 14.91 -5.50 -2.49
C THR A 199 14.61 -5.27 -1.02
N THR A 200 13.40 -4.79 -0.70
CA THR A 200 13.02 -4.48 0.68
C THR A 200 11.62 -4.96 1.00
N GLY A 201 11.40 -5.40 2.24
CA GLY A 201 10.09 -5.76 2.75
C GLY A 201 10.08 -7.00 3.63
N ARG A 202 8.92 -7.29 4.22
CA ARG A 202 8.75 -8.49 5.05
C ARG A 202 8.96 -9.77 4.25
N LEU A 203 9.72 -10.71 4.79
CA LEU A 203 10.01 -12.00 4.15
C LEU A 203 8.82 -12.96 4.31
N ILE A 204 7.80 -12.78 3.46
CA ILE A 204 6.54 -13.52 3.45
C ILE A 204 6.16 -13.96 2.04
N TYR A 205 5.28 -14.97 1.95
CA TYR A 205 4.98 -15.76 0.75
C TYR A 205 4.65 -14.96 -0.52
N TYR A 206 3.96 -13.82 -0.44
CA TYR A 206 3.54 -13.10 -1.64
C TYR A 206 4.60 -12.15 -2.20
N LYS A 207 5.70 -11.94 -1.49
CA LYS A 207 6.79 -11.06 -1.93
C LYS A 207 7.70 -11.69 -2.98
N GLY A 208 7.68 -13.04 -3.12
CA GLY A 208 8.36 -13.75 -4.20
C GLY A 208 9.89 -13.69 -4.12
N PHE A 209 10.47 -13.53 -2.93
CA PHE A 209 11.92 -13.51 -2.75
C PHE A 209 12.60 -14.77 -3.26
N GLU A 210 11.91 -15.92 -3.20
CA GLU A 210 12.39 -17.19 -3.71
C GLU A 210 12.69 -17.15 -5.22
N TYR A 211 11.90 -16.43 -6.00
CA TYR A 211 12.12 -16.27 -7.45
C TYR A 211 13.26 -15.29 -7.73
N LEU A 212 13.41 -14.25 -6.91
CA LEU A 212 14.52 -13.31 -7.04
C LEU A 212 15.84 -13.96 -6.69
N ILE A 213 15.90 -14.81 -5.64
CA ILE A 213 17.08 -15.60 -5.29
C ILE A 213 17.43 -16.58 -6.42
N GLN A 214 16.44 -17.27 -7.01
CA GLN A 214 16.68 -18.13 -8.18
C GLN A 214 17.27 -17.36 -9.36
N ALA A 215 16.76 -16.14 -9.62
CA ALA A 215 17.26 -15.28 -10.69
C ALA A 215 18.76 -14.94 -10.51
N MET A 216 19.26 -14.83 -9.27
CA MET A 216 20.65 -14.52 -8.98
C MET A 216 21.64 -15.56 -9.49
N SER A 217 21.22 -16.79 -9.80
CA SER A 217 22.06 -17.80 -10.44
C SER A 217 22.54 -17.34 -11.83
N ASN A 218 21.77 -16.51 -12.52
CA ASN A 218 22.05 -16.02 -13.87
C ASN A 218 22.46 -14.54 -13.91
N ILE A 219 22.66 -13.89 -12.76
CA ILE A 219 23.02 -12.48 -12.68
C ILE A 219 24.46 -12.34 -12.19
N ASP A 220 25.26 -11.59 -12.91
CA ASP A 220 26.55 -11.09 -12.41
C ASP A 220 26.30 -9.80 -11.60
N GLY A 221 26.11 -9.96 -10.28
CA GLY A 221 25.78 -8.87 -9.37
C GLY A 221 25.57 -9.37 -7.94
N HIS A 222 25.32 -8.45 -7.02
CA HIS A 222 25.11 -8.74 -5.61
C HIS A 222 23.73 -8.25 -5.16
N LEU A 223 22.92 -9.14 -4.57
CA LEU A 223 21.58 -8.88 -4.07
C LEU A 223 21.60 -8.56 -2.58
N LEU A 224 21.08 -7.40 -2.22
CA LEU A 224 20.82 -6.99 -0.85
C LEU A 224 19.34 -7.16 -0.54
N ILE A 225 19.02 -7.96 0.48
CA ILE A 225 17.64 -8.19 0.96
C ILE A 225 17.49 -7.52 2.31
N ALA A 226 16.79 -6.38 2.35
CA ALA A 226 16.49 -5.66 3.59
C ALA A 226 15.10 -6.01 4.09
N GLY A 227 15.02 -6.50 5.31
CA GLY A 227 13.80 -6.91 5.99
C GLY A 227 13.93 -8.26 6.67
N ASP A 228 12.89 -8.63 7.42
CA ASP A 228 12.79 -9.89 8.14
C ASP A 228 11.39 -10.51 7.97
N GLY A 229 11.20 -11.75 8.39
CA GLY A 229 9.91 -12.43 8.32
C GLY A 229 10.00 -13.94 8.40
N SER A 230 8.82 -14.57 8.36
CA SER A 230 8.69 -16.01 8.59
C SER A 230 9.43 -16.90 7.59
N LEU A 231 9.76 -16.40 6.40
CA LEU A 231 10.47 -17.17 5.37
C LEU A 231 11.98 -17.00 5.41
N ARG A 232 12.56 -16.21 6.33
CA ARG A 232 14.00 -15.93 6.34
C ARG A 232 14.86 -17.20 6.27
N GLY A 233 14.63 -18.15 7.17
CA GLY A 233 15.41 -19.37 7.23
C GLY A 233 15.30 -20.25 5.96
N GLU A 234 14.11 -20.28 5.34
CA GLU A 234 13.88 -21.00 4.09
C GLU A 234 14.64 -20.33 2.92
N LEU A 235 14.59 -19.00 2.84
CA LEU A 235 15.28 -18.22 1.80
C LEU A 235 16.82 -18.29 1.94
N GLU A 236 17.35 -18.24 3.16
CA GLU A 236 18.78 -18.45 3.42
C GLU A 236 19.23 -19.88 3.05
N THR A 237 18.38 -20.87 3.32
CA THR A 237 18.64 -22.27 2.92
C THR A 237 18.64 -22.41 1.41
N GLN A 238 17.69 -21.78 0.71
CA GLN A 238 17.64 -21.76 -0.75
C GLN A 238 18.89 -21.10 -1.34
N ALA A 239 19.32 -19.96 -0.82
CA ALA A 239 20.53 -19.29 -1.30
C ALA A 239 21.77 -20.18 -1.15
N ARG A 240 21.89 -20.91 -0.02
CA ARG A 240 22.97 -21.90 0.17
C ARG A 240 22.89 -23.07 -0.82
N ALA A 241 21.70 -23.63 -1.02
CA ALA A 241 21.51 -24.75 -1.97
C ALA A 241 21.86 -24.39 -3.42
N LEU A 242 21.71 -23.10 -3.77
CA LEU A 242 22.09 -22.57 -5.09
C LEU A 242 23.54 -22.05 -5.15
N SER A 243 24.34 -22.19 -4.09
CA SER A 243 25.71 -21.67 -3.98
C SER A 243 25.80 -20.15 -4.21
N LEU A 244 24.85 -19.39 -3.64
CA LEU A 244 24.73 -17.93 -3.82
C LEU A 244 25.14 -17.13 -2.57
N GLN A 245 25.81 -17.74 -1.59
CA GLN A 245 26.15 -17.07 -0.32
C GLN A 245 26.98 -15.80 -0.53
N ASP A 246 27.84 -15.79 -1.55
CA ASP A 246 28.70 -14.65 -1.89
C ASP A 246 27.98 -13.59 -2.75
N LYS A 247 26.76 -13.90 -3.24
CA LYS A 247 25.97 -13.03 -4.11
C LYS A 247 24.67 -12.51 -3.48
N VAL A 248 24.23 -13.08 -2.35
CA VAL A 248 22.98 -12.72 -1.68
C VAL A 248 23.24 -12.44 -0.21
N THR A 249 22.98 -11.21 0.22
CA THR A 249 23.13 -10.79 1.62
C THR A 249 21.77 -10.43 2.22
N PHE A 250 21.44 -11.07 3.34
CA PHE A 250 20.27 -10.74 4.16
C PHE A 250 20.67 -9.70 5.21
N LEU A 251 20.22 -8.47 5.04
CA LEU A 251 20.56 -7.34 5.92
C LEU A 251 19.78 -7.32 7.24
N GLY A 252 18.67 -8.08 7.33
CA GLY A 252 17.72 -7.96 8.43
C GLY A 252 16.87 -6.70 8.32
N GLU A 253 16.17 -6.37 9.40
CA GLU A 253 15.40 -5.11 9.48
C GLU A 253 16.36 -3.92 9.52
N ILE A 254 16.09 -2.96 8.64
CA ILE A 254 16.76 -1.66 8.59
C ILE A 254 15.73 -0.60 8.95
N HIS A 255 16.07 0.30 9.86
CA HIS A 255 15.16 1.40 10.22
C HIS A 255 14.90 2.29 9.00
N ASN A 256 13.68 2.83 8.90
CA ASN A 256 13.29 3.65 7.75
C ASN A 256 14.23 4.83 7.51
N ASP A 257 14.81 5.41 8.56
CA ASP A 257 15.74 6.54 8.43
C ASP A 257 17.12 6.14 7.88
N ASP A 258 17.47 4.85 7.95
CA ASP A 258 18.78 4.32 7.60
C ASP A 258 18.80 3.58 6.24
N ILE A 259 17.66 3.38 5.61
CA ILE A 259 17.54 2.58 4.36
C ILE A 259 18.01 3.34 3.11
N ALA A 260 17.88 4.68 3.09
CA ALA A 260 18.15 5.49 1.91
C ALA A 260 19.59 5.31 1.34
N PRO A 261 20.67 5.20 2.15
CA PRO A 261 22.01 4.90 1.64
C PRO A 261 22.12 3.61 0.83
N TYR A 262 21.38 2.57 1.19
CA TYR A 262 21.36 1.29 0.46
C TYR A 262 20.66 1.45 -0.89
N TYR A 263 19.51 2.14 -0.93
CA TYR A 263 18.90 2.49 -2.21
C TYR A 263 19.83 3.32 -3.09
N HIS A 264 20.50 4.33 -2.53
CA HIS A 264 21.44 5.14 -3.29
C HIS A 264 22.68 4.38 -3.76
N ALA A 265 23.11 3.36 -3.05
CA ALA A 265 24.24 2.51 -3.44
C ALA A 265 23.87 1.51 -4.54
N ALA A 266 22.64 1.03 -4.54
CA ALA A 266 22.16 0.06 -5.52
C ALA A 266 22.07 0.66 -6.94
N ASP A 267 22.16 -0.21 -7.93
CA ASP A 267 21.98 0.10 -9.35
C ASP A 267 20.53 -0.13 -9.80
N VAL A 268 19.89 -1.18 -9.26
CA VAL A 268 18.51 -1.60 -9.59
C VAL A 268 17.76 -1.96 -8.32
N PHE A 269 16.50 -1.59 -8.26
CA PHE A 269 15.55 -2.10 -7.26
C PHE A 269 14.69 -3.20 -7.87
N ALA A 270 14.51 -4.33 -7.17
CA ALA A 270 13.69 -5.43 -7.63
C ALA A 270 12.52 -5.71 -6.67
N LEU A 271 11.28 -5.80 -7.20
CA LEU A 271 10.07 -6.20 -6.48
C LEU A 271 9.47 -7.42 -7.16
N ALA A 272 9.81 -8.61 -6.69
CA ALA A 272 9.42 -9.89 -7.30
C ALA A 272 8.06 -10.43 -6.82
N SER A 273 7.19 -9.58 -6.28
CA SER A 273 5.92 -10.00 -5.69
C SER A 273 5.07 -10.83 -6.65
N ILE A 274 4.38 -11.87 -6.10
CA ILE A 274 3.70 -12.90 -6.91
C ILE A 274 2.19 -12.90 -6.78
N ALA A 275 1.63 -12.05 -5.92
CA ALA A 275 0.19 -12.04 -5.65
C ALA A 275 -0.36 -10.63 -5.45
N ARG A 276 -1.65 -10.47 -5.72
CA ARG A 276 -2.45 -9.25 -5.54
C ARG A 276 -2.42 -8.68 -4.11
N SER A 277 -1.98 -9.48 -3.12
CA SER A 277 -1.72 -9.00 -1.75
C SER A 277 -0.67 -7.89 -1.71
N GLU A 278 0.22 -7.82 -2.73
CA GLU A 278 1.02 -6.62 -3.01
C GLU A 278 0.16 -5.61 -3.77
N ALA A 279 -0.58 -4.81 -3.03
CA ALA A 279 -1.56 -3.91 -3.64
C ALA A 279 -0.93 -2.71 -4.35
N PHE A 280 0.24 -2.26 -3.91
CA PHE A 280 0.86 -1.03 -4.40
C PHE A 280 2.40 -1.12 -4.49
N GLY A 281 3.04 -1.68 -3.47
CA GLY A 281 4.50 -1.76 -3.40
C GLY A 281 5.15 -0.42 -3.06
N ILE A 282 4.82 0.18 -1.90
CA ILE A 282 5.35 1.48 -1.45
C ILE A 282 6.87 1.56 -1.56
N VAL A 283 7.58 0.46 -1.28
CA VAL A 283 9.06 0.38 -1.36
C VAL A 283 9.61 0.70 -2.76
N GLN A 284 8.80 0.58 -3.82
CA GLN A 284 9.18 1.06 -5.15
C GLN A 284 9.34 2.58 -5.16
N LEU A 285 8.46 3.31 -4.44
CA LEU A 285 8.53 4.77 -4.37
C LEU A 285 9.84 5.24 -3.72
N GLU A 286 10.28 4.54 -2.69
CA GLU A 286 11.52 4.82 -1.96
C GLU A 286 12.74 4.70 -2.91
N ALA A 287 12.83 3.58 -3.62
CA ALA A 287 13.87 3.35 -4.61
C ALA A 287 13.79 4.36 -5.77
N MET A 288 12.59 4.63 -6.29
CA MET A 288 12.35 5.62 -7.33
C MET A 288 12.72 7.04 -6.87
N GLY A 289 12.41 7.40 -5.62
CA GLY A 289 12.82 8.67 -4.99
C GLY A 289 14.33 8.83 -4.93
N CYS A 290 15.07 7.74 -4.73
CA CYS A 290 16.53 7.68 -4.85
C CYS A 290 17.03 7.66 -6.31
N GLY A 291 16.14 7.74 -7.31
CA GLY A 291 16.47 7.73 -8.74
C GLY A 291 16.91 6.34 -9.24
N LYS A 292 16.36 5.26 -8.68
CA LYS A 292 16.65 3.91 -9.14
C LYS A 292 15.57 3.40 -10.08
N PRO A 293 15.95 2.75 -11.19
CA PRO A 293 15.00 2.01 -12.01
C PRO A 293 14.50 0.78 -11.23
N VAL A 294 13.27 0.39 -11.55
CA VAL A 294 12.58 -0.70 -10.85
C VAL A 294 12.36 -1.87 -11.81
N VAL A 295 12.71 -3.09 -11.37
CA VAL A 295 12.18 -4.32 -11.98
C VAL A 295 11.05 -4.80 -11.09
N ASN A 296 9.83 -4.88 -11.63
CA ASN A 296 8.65 -5.35 -10.92
C ASN A 296 7.87 -6.41 -11.70
N THR A 297 6.83 -6.94 -11.08
CA THR A 297 6.02 -8.00 -11.68
C THR A 297 4.65 -7.48 -12.15
N ASN A 298 4.14 -8.04 -13.24
CA ASN A 298 2.84 -7.70 -13.83
C ASN A 298 1.69 -8.30 -13.04
N LEU A 299 1.36 -7.67 -11.91
CA LEU A 299 0.24 -8.07 -11.06
C LEU A 299 -1.02 -7.27 -11.41
N ASP A 300 -2.17 -7.86 -11.15
CA ASP A 300 -3.47 -7.17 -11.16
C ASP A 300 -3.63 -6.29 -9.90
N SER A 301 -2.68 -5.37 -9.72
CA SER A 301 -2.59 -4.47 -8.57
C SER A 301 -1.96 -3.14 -8.97
N GLY A 302 -1.69 -2.27 -8.02
CA GLY A 302 -0.99 -1.01 -8.25
C GLY A 302 0.49 -1.16 -8.61
N VAL A 303 1.10 -2.33 -8.43
CA VAL A 303 2.55 -2.54 -8.64
C VAL A 303 3.03 -2.05 -10.01
N PRO A 304 2.49 -2.52 -11.16
CA PRO A 304 2.96 -2.05 -12.47
C PRO A 304 2.40 -0.66 -12.87
N TRP A 305 1.49 -0.12 -12.09
CA TRP A 305 1.05 1.25 -12.25
C TRP A 305 1.99 2.24 -11.57
N VAL A 306 2.59 1.88 -10.45
CA VAL A 306 3.58 2.69 -9.72
C VAL A 306 4.84 2.84 -10.55
N SER A 307 5.49 1.75 -10.89
CA SER A 307 6.64 1.78 -11.80
C SER A 307 6.23 1.23 -13.16
N GLN A 308 6.27 2.11 -14.16
CA GLN A 308 5.77 1.86 -15.50
C GLN A 308 6.82 1.18 -16.37
N ASP A 309 6.41 0.10 -17.04
CA ASP A 309 7.24 -0.62 -18.00
C ASP A 309 7.75 0.28 -19.12
N GLY A 310 9.04 0.16 -19.46
CA GLY A 310 9.70 0.95 -20.51
C GLY A 310 9.89 2.45 -20.20
N VAL A 311 9.42 2.92 -19.02
CA VAL A 311 9.50 4.34 -18.61
C VAL A 311 10.34 4.52 -17.36
N THR A 312 9.96 3.86 -16.27
CA THR A 312 10.61 3.96 -14.97
C THR A 312 11.32 2.66 -14.55
N GLY A 313 11.21 1.62 -15.37
CA GLY A 313 11.78 0.33 -15.15
C GLY A 313 11.29 -0.72 -16.14
N ILE A 314 11.36 -1.99 -15.76
CA ILE A 314 10.94 -3.14 -16.56
C ILE A 314 9.95 -3.97 -15.75
N THR A 315 8.83 -4.34 -16.36
CA THR A 315 7.80 -5.19 -15.75
C THR A 315 7.85 -6.59 -16.37
N VAL A 316 7.97 -7.61 -15.53
CA VAL A 316 8.10 -9.02 -15.95
C VAL A 316 6.92 -9.87 -15.45
N PRO A 317 6.69 -11.08 -16.00
CA PRO A 317 5.72 -12.00 -15.43
C PRO A 317 6.05 -12.37 -13.97
N PRO A 318 5.06 -12.55 -13.09
CA PRO A 318 5.30 -13.04 -11.74
C PRO A 318 5.74 -14.51 -11.76
N LYS A 319 6.56 -14.91 -10.79
CA LYS A 319 7.10 -16.30 -10.66
C LYS A 319 8.00 -16.73 -11.82
N ASP A 320 8.62 -15.79 -12.49
CA ASP A 320 9.54 -16.05 -13.60
C ASP A 320 10.96 -15.56 -13.26
N PRO A 321 11.82 -16.44 -12.72
CA PRO A 321 13.20 -16.06 -12.36
C PRO A 321 14.06 -15.77 -13.58
N ILE A 322 13.74 -16.31 -14.75
CA ILE A 322 14.50 -16.07 -16.00
C ILE A 322 14.20 -14.63 -16.46
N ALA A 323 12.94 -14.24 -16.58
CA ALA A 323 12.58 -12.90 -16.97
C ALA A 323 13.08 -11.84 -15.96
N LEU A 324 13.08 -12.17 -14.65
CA LEU A 324 13.69 -11.30 -13.62
C LEU A 324 15.20 -11.12 -13.88
N ALA A 325 15.91 -12.23 -14.16
CA ALA A 325 17.35 -12.18 -14.43
C ALA A 325 17.69 -11.35 -15.67
N GLU A 326 16.97 -11.55 -16.76
CA GLU A 326 17.16 -10.80 -18.02
C GLU A 326 16.91 -9.30 -17.83
N ALA A 327 15.80 -8.93 -17.16
CA ALA A 327 15.45 -7.54 -16.90
C ALA A 327 16.48 -6.83 -16.00
N ILE A 328 16.91 -7.49 -14.94
CA ILE A 328 17.92 -6.96 -14.01
C ILE A 328 19.26 -6.83 -14.72
N THR A 329 19.73 -7.86 -15.43
CA THR A 329 21.01 -7.85 -16.17
C THR A 329 21.01 -6.73 -17.21
N ARG A 330 19.95 -6.56 -17.98
CA ARG A 330 19.82 -5.47 -18.95
C ARG A 330 20.03 -4.09 -18.29
N LEU A 331 19.44 -3.86 -17.11
CA LEU A 331 19.65 -2.60 -16.40
C LEU A 331 21.04 -2.48 -15.78
N LEU A 332 21.68 -3.58 -15.39
CA LEU A 332 23.04 -3.56 -14.87
C LEU A 332 24.07 -3.27 -15.99
N ASP A 333 23.84 -3.77 -17.19
CA ASP A 333 24.75 -3.67 -18.32
C ASP A 333 24.61 -2.34 -19.09
N ASP A 334 23.38 -1.79 -19.18
CA ASP A 334 23.10 -0.55 -19.89
C ASP A 334 22.97 0.64 -18.92
N GLU A 335 24.08 1.37 -18.72
CA GLU A 335 24.13 2.55 -17.86
C GLU A 335 23.22 3.69 -18.38
N ALA A 336 23.14 3.86 -19.69
CA ALA A 336 22.32 4.91 -20.30
C ALA A 336 20.83 4.65 -20.03
N LEU A 337 20.38 3.40 -20.24
CA LEU A 337 19.02 2.97 -19.93
C LEU A 337 18.71 3.09 -18.43
N ARG A 338 19.63 2.62 -17.58
CA ARG A 338 19.54 2.71 -16.13
C ARG A 338 19.37 4.17 -15.67
N SER A 339 20.18 5.08 -16.21
CA SER A 339 20.11 6.51 -15.92
C SER A 339 18.80 7.13 -16.42
N LYS A 340 18.36 6.79 -17.64
CA LYS A 340 17.09 7.26 -18.22
C LYS A 340 15.91 6.87 -17.35
N TYR A 341 15.79 5.59 -17.00
CA TYR A 341 14.67 5.11 -16.18
C TYR A 341 14.74 5.63 -14.75
N GLY A 342 15.92 5.73 -14.16
CA GLY A 342 16.09 6.28 -12.81
C GLY A 342 15.69 7.77 -12.71
N LYS A 343 16.00 8.58 -13.74
CA LYS A 343 15.55 9.98 -13.81
C LYS A 343 14.03 10.07 -13.95
N ALA A 344 13.45 9.28 -14.82
CA ALA A 344 11.99 9.22 -15.00
C ALA A 344 11.28 8.73 -13.72
N ALA A 345 11.84 7.73 -13.04
CA ALA A 345 11.34 7.21 -11.78
C ALA A 345 11.29 8.29 -10.69
N ARG A 346 12.37 9.04 -10.51
CA ARG A 346 12.42 10.15 -9.55
C ARG A 346 11.39 11.25 -9.91
N SER A 347 11.36 11.70 -11.15
CA SER A 347 10.40 12.71 -11.60
C SER A 347 8.95 12.29 -11.33
N ARG A 348 8.63 11.01 -11.59
CA ARG A 348 7.29 10.48 -11.34
C ARG A 348 6.92 10.52 -9.85
N VAL A 349 7.85 10.14 -8.96
CA VAL A 349 7.60 10.20 -7.50
C VAL A 349 7.40 11.63 -7.04
N GLU A 350 8.20 12.56 -7.51
CA GLU A 350 8.08 13.97 -7.18
C GLU A 350 6.73 14.57 -7.60
N GLN A 351 6.20 14.16 -8.75
CA GLN A 351 4.97 14.70 -9.32
C GLN A 351 3.69 14.02 -8.81
N GLU A 352 3.73 12.72 -8.52
CA GLU A 352 2.52 11.94 -8.26
C GLU A 352 2.46 11.31 -6.86
N PHE A 353 3.62 11.02 -6.24
CA PHE A 353 3.72 10.21 -5.03
C PHE A 353 4.41 10.95 -3.87
N ASN A 354 4.33 12.27 -3.87
CA ASN A 354 4.75 13.11 -2.76
C ASN A 354 3.75 13.00 -1.61
N GLN A 355 4.25 12.91 -0.38
CA GLN A 355 3.44 12.82 0.84
C GLN A 355 2.53 14.05 1.00
N ASP A 356 3.04 15.27 0.78
CA ASP A 356 2.25 16.49 0.90
C ASP A 356 1.07 16.51 -0.06
N LEU A 357 1.29 16.01 -1.29
CA LEU A 357 0.24 15.90 -2.31
C LEU A 357 -0.84 14.88 -1.90
N MET A 358 -0.44 13.74 -1.33
CA MET A 358 -1.38 12.76 -0.78
C MET A 358 -2.26 13.37 0.31
N ILE A 359 -1.65 14.09 1.25
CA ILE A 359 -2.35 14.75 2.35
C ILE A 359 -3.30 15.84 1.84
N ALA A 360 -2.83 16.69 0.91
CA ALA A 360 -3.66 17.73 0.32
C ALA A 360 -4.90 17.16 -0.38
N ARG A 361 -4.74 16.10 -1.18
CA ARG A 361 -5.85 15.41 -1.87
C ARG A 361 -6.85 14.79 -0.89
N LEU A 362 -6.37 14.27 0.24
CA LEU A 362 -7.24 13.70 1.26
C LEU A 362 -8.01 14.78 2.01
N LEU A 363 -7.35 15.89 2.39
CA LEU A 363 -8.02 17.04 3.01
C LEU A 363 -9.08 17.65 2.10
N GLU A 364 -8.76 17.83 0.81
CA GLU A 364 -9.73 18.27 -0.19
C GLU A 364 -10.95 17.33 -0.24
N THR A 365 -10.70 16.02 -0.23
CA THR A 365 -11.78 15.01 -0.19
C THR A 365 -12.65 15.14 1.04
N TYR A 366 -12.07 15.35 2.22
CA TYR A 366 -12.83 15.57 3.45
C TYR A 366 -13.69 16.85 3.36
N HIS A 367 -13.13 17.93 2.83
CA HIS A 367 -13.89 19.18 2.65
C HIS A 367 -15.00 19.05 1.62
N GLU A 368 -14.78 18.35 0.52
CA GLU A 368 -15.80 18.10 -0.51
C GLU A 368 -17.02 17.39 0.08
N ILE A 369 -16.82 16.28 0.79
CA ILE A 369 -17.92 15.48 1.35
C ILE A 369 -18.67 16.19 2.48
N LEU A 370 -18.04 17.15 3.17
CA LEU A 370 -18.69 17.96 4.21
C LEU A 370 -19.58 19.07 3.61
N ARG A 371 -19.28 19.53 2.40
CA ARG A 371 -20.07 20.59 1.72
C ARG A 371 -21.37 20.06 1.13
N VAL A 372 -21.46 18.76 0.83
CA VAL A 372 -22.68 18.14 0.29
C VAL A 372 -23.64 17.81 1.43
N PRO A 373 -24.90 18.31 1.43
CA PRO A 373 -25.87 17.98 2.46
C PRO A 373 -26.07 16.46 2.60
N VAL A 374 -26.14 15.97 3.83
CA VAL A 374 -26.31 14.53 4.12
C VAL A 374 -27.60 13.95 3.49
N SER A 375 -28.61 14.80 3.26
CA SER A 375 -29.85 14.46 2.55
C SER A 375 -29.62 14.09 1.08
N GLU A 376 -28.79 14.84 0.35
CA GLU A 376 -28.47 14.57 -1.06
C GLU A 376 -27.58 13.36 -1.25
N GLN A 377 -26.67 13.10 -0.30
CA GLN A 377 -25.84 11.89 -0.29
C GLN A 377 -26.70 10.61 -0.11
N ARG A 378 -27.86 10.70 0.57
CA ARG A 378 -28.80 9.58 0.70
C ARG A 378 -29.63 9.33 -0.55
N LEU A 379 -29.96 10.37 -1.31
CA LEU A 379 -30.74 10.25 -2.55
C LEU A 379 -29.93 9.56 -3.66
N SER A 380 -28.63 9.83 -3.79
CA SER A 380 -27.74 9.12 -4.73
C SER A 380 -27.56 7.62 -4.41
N LEU A 381 -28.01 7.19 -3.21
CA LEU A 381 -27.96 5.79 -2.75
C LEU A 381 -29.22 4.99 -3.09
N THR A 382 -30.31 5.64 -3.56
CA THR A 382 -31.62 5.03 -3.77
C THR A 382 -32.03 4.91 -5.23
N GLU A 383 -31.31 5.50 -6.19
CA GLU A 383 -31.65 5.32 -7.60
C GLU A 383 -31.27 3.91 -8.07
N PRO A 384 -32.23 3.10 -8.57
CA PRO A 384 -31.95 1.86 -9.24
C PRO A 384 -31.26 2.17 -10.57
N LEU A 385 -30.22 1.41 -10.90
CA LEU A 385 -29.59 1.42 -12.21
C LEU A 385 -30.68 1.18 -13.27
N SER A 386 -31.09 2.22 -13.98
CA SER A 386 -31.91 2.08 -15.18
C SER A 386 -31.12 1.28 -16.21
N ASP A 387 -31.77 0.24 -16.74
CA ASP A 387 -31.25 -0.67 -17.76
C ASP A 387 -30.57 0.08 -18.91
N ALA A 388 -29.25 0.09 -18.91
CA ALA A 388 -28.49 0.43 -20.10
C ALA A 388 -28.65 -0.71 -21.10
N LYS A 389 -29.55 -0.50 -22.07
CA LYS A 389 -29.79 -1.37 -23.21
C LYS A 389 -28.47 -1.84 -23.80
N ARG A 390 -28.29 -3.15 -23.79
CA ARG A 390 -27.24 -3.84 -24.56
C ARG A 390 -27.48 -3.54 -26.05
N SER A 391 -26.71 -2.65 -26.62
CA SER A 391 -26.52 -2.57 -28.07
C SER A 391 -25.32 -3.47 -28.41
N THR A 392 -25.63 -4.68 -28.88
CA THR A 392 -24.69 -5.53 -29.55
C THR A 392 -24.34 -4.92 -30.91
N PRO A 393 -23.05 -4.78 -31.27
CA PRO A 393 -22.69 -4.48 -32.64
C PRO A 393 -22.86 -5.75 -33.50
N GLU A 394 -23.68 -5.66 -34.55
CA GLU A 394 -23.77 -6.66 -35.61
C GLU A 394 -22.42 -6.78 -36.32
N VAL A 395 -21.85 -7.99 -36.25
CA VAL A 395 -20.68 -8.35 -37.05
C VAL A 395 -21.19 -8.75 -38.45
N SER A 396 -20.98 -7.87 -39.43
CA SER A 396 -21.21 -8.17 -40.85
C SER A 396 -20.10 -9.09 -41.34
N ALA A 397 -20.49 -10.29 -41.84
CA ALA A 397 -19.60 -11.21 -42.49
C ALA A 397 -19.14 -10.68 -43.87
N PRO A 398 -17.90 -10.94 -44.29
CA PRO A 398 -17.47 -10.62 -45.66
C PRO A 398 -18.00 -11.61 -46.68
N ARG A 399 -18.60 -11.08 -47.74
CA ARG A 399 -18.98 -11.86 -48.94
C ARG A 399 -17.72 -12.27 -49.69
N SER A 400 -17.69 -13.56 -50.04
CA SER A 400 -16.77 -14.17 -50.97
C SER A 400 -16.96 -13.62 -52.41
N ILE A 401 -15.85 -13.26 -53.05
CA ILE A 401 -15.55 -13.50 -54.47
C ILE A 401 -14.06 -13.85 -54.57
#